data_156f7fdf32512fdcc4cc82b4ec65140e
#
_entry.id   156f7fdf32512fdcc4cc82b4ec65140e
#
_cell.length_a   1.000
_cell.length_b   1.000
_cell.length_c   1.000
_cell.angle_alpha   90.00
_cell.angle_beta   90.00
_cell.angle_gamma   90.00
#
_symmetry.space_group_name_H-M   'P 1'
#
loop_
_entity.id
_entity.type
_entity.pdbx_description
1 polymer ?
#
loop_
_entity_poly.entity_id
_entity_poly.type
_entity_poly.pdbx_seq_one_letter_code
_entity_poly.pdbx_strand_id
1 'polypeptide(L)'
;MIKINNWEDLIALAKEQGLTPKEAWERIEKTNLKFLNRKSSAEKELKKGTRVQRLMFPKNNEENILLAKNVPSLDVSGDFYNFKNIGDKIYFTLGDVSGKGVDAGLIMARVTSLFEILVEEKKSLIEIVSLINDNLYNLRSGKFLTGIFAVYDKKSKNLEFINAGHSESIISENKKITEHVSSKIPPLGVQPINLDLNSVLNKISLKDKIFYIYSDGLSESKDFEGNEIEAEGIIDLLNKNKDHDIATQLENIFIEISAFGALQNMSNEEQSIIKDDLTILAINGKNI
;
A
#
# COMPACT_ATOMS: atom_id res chain seq x y z
N MET A 1 -20.62 12.41 -20.45
CA MET A 1 -21.33 11.89 -21.66
C MET A 1 -22.72 12.50 -21.70
N ILE A 2 -23.14 13.07 -22.82
CA ILE A 2 -24.50 13.63 -22.98
C ILE A 2 -25.41 12.40 -23.23
N LYS A 3 -26.36 12.17 -22.33
CA LYS A 3 -27.39 11.13 -22.49
C LYS A 3 -28.66 11.76 -23.04
N ILE A 4 -29.18 11.24 -24.15
CA ILE A 4 -30.48 11.52 -24.70
C ILE A 4 -31.30 10.27 -24.51
N ASN A 5 -32.39 10.36 -23.74
CA ASN A 5 -33.17 9.19 -23.38
C ASN A 5 -34.28 8.89 -24.39
N ASN A 6 -34.75 9.91 -25.13
CA ASN A 6 -35.81 9.79 -26.09
C ASN A 6 -35.69 10.87 -27.18
N TRP A 7 -36.56 10.78 -28.18
CA TRP A 7 -36.59 11.72 -29.30
C TRP A 7 -36.99 13.13 -28.90
N GLU A 8 -37.80 13.30 -27.89
CA GLU A 8 -38.28 14.59 -27.39
C GLU A 8 -37.12 15.37 -26.73
N ASP A 9 -36.25 14.72 -25.97
CA ASP A 9 -35.04 15.31 -25.39
C ASP A 9 -34.13 15.86 -26.50
N LEU A 10 -34.00 15.12 -27.63
CA LEU A 10 -33.16 15.54 -28.73
C LEU A 10 -33.75 16.78 -29.43
N ILE A 11 -35.08 16.81 -29.66
CA ILE A 11 -35.77 17.98 -30.26
C ILE A 11 -35.65 19.19 -29.36
N ALA A 12 -35.84 19.04 -28.04
CA ALA A 12 -35.73 20.11 -27.08
C ALA A 12 -34.32 20.73 -27.10
N LEU A 13 -33.28 19.90 -27.04
CA LEU A 13 -31.88 20.31 -27.10
C LEU A 13 -31.54 21.00 -28.44
N ALA A 14 -32.00 20.43 -29.54
CA ALA A 14 -31.80 21.03 -30.86
C ALA A 14 -32.43 22.45 -30.96
N LYS A 15 -33.67 22.61 -30.48
CA LYS A 15 -34.35 23.87 -30.44
C LYS A 15 -33.67 24.93 -29.58
N GLU A 16 -33.20 24.52 -28.40
CA GLU A 16 -32.44 25.40 -27.49
C GLU A 16 -31.15 25.93 -28.14
N GLN A 17 -30.48 25.08 -28.93
CA GLN A 17 -29.21 25.43 -29.60
C GLN A 17 -29.38 26.01 -31.02
N GLY A 18 -30.60 26.19 -31.49
CA GLY A 18 -30.86 26.68 -32.86
C GLY A 18 -30.42 25.71 -33.95
N LEU A 19 -30.42 24.40 -33.66
CA LEU A 19 -30.00 23.34 -34.58
C LEU A 19 -31.21 22.52 -35.07
N THR A 20 -31.04 21.82 -36.17
CA THR A 20 -31.95 20.72 -36.52
C THR A 20 -31.69 19.49 -35.63
N PRO A 21 -32.66 18.61 -35.43
CA PRO A 21 -32.44 17.38 -34.68
C PRO A 21 -31.27 16.52 -35.19
N LYS A 22 -31.05 16.51 -36.51
CA LYS A 22 -29.94 15.83 -37.14
C LYS A 22 -28.58 16.45 -36.75
N GLU A 23 -28.45 17.76 -36.84
CA GLU A 23 -27.22 18.47 -36.45
C GLU A 23 -26.93 18.32 -34.96
N ALA A 24 -27.95 18.34 -34.11
CA ALA A 24 -27.84 18.14 -32.70
C ALA A 24 -27.33 16.70 -32.41
N TRP A 25 -27.87 15.69 -33.09
CA TRP A 25 -27.42 14.32 -32.97
C TRP A 25 -25.96 14.12 -33.38
N GLU A 26 -25.57 14.58 -34.55
CA GLU A 26 -24.18 14.53 -35.05
C GLU A 26 -23.19 15.19 -34.08
N ARG A 27 -23.59 16.31 -33.46
CA ARG A 27 -22.79 17.02 -32.47
C ARG A 27 -22.63 16.21 -31.17
N ILE A 28 -23.69 15.55 -30.70
CA ILE A 28 -23.67 14.68 -29.53
C ILE A 28 -22.79 13.47 -29.81
N GLU A 29 -22.97 12.79 -30.91
CA GLU A 29 -22.19 11.64 -31.31
C GLU A 29 -20.69 11.97 -31.38
N LYS A 30 -20.32 13.07 -32.04
CA LYS A 30 -18.95 13.55 -32.11
C LYS A 30 -18.36 13.87 -30.74
N THR A 31 -19.17 14.44 -29.84
CA THR A 31 -18.74 14.76 -28.46
C THR A 31 -18.54 13.54 -27.65
N ASN A 32 -19.46 12.55 -27.70
CA ASN A 32 -19.36 11.28 -27.02
C ASN A 32 -18.16 10.46 -27.52
N LEU A 33 -17.91 10.44 -28.83
CA LEU A 33 -16.74 9.77 -29.40
C LEU A 33 -15.42 10.39 -28.90
N LYS A 34 -15.33 11.73 -28.86
CA LYS A 34 -14.16 12.42 -28.28
C LYS A 34 -13.97 12.08 -26.81
N PHE A 35 -15.05 12.00 -26.03
CA PHE A 35 -14.99 11.64 -24.62
C PHE A 35 -14.49 10.23 -24.44
N LEU A 36 -15.02 9.24 -25.18
CA LEU A 36 -14.59 7.84 -25.14
C LEU A 36 -13.11 7.68 -25.52
N ASN A 37 -12.66 8.40 -26.56
CA ASN A 37 -11.27 8.38 -26.98
C ASN A 37 -10.33 8.95 -25.89
N ARG A 38 -10.73 10.05 -25.22
CA ARG A 38 -9.96 10.63 -24.10
C ARG A 38 -9.90 9.69 -22.91
N LYS A 39 -11.02 9.05 -22.54
CA LYS A 39 -11.06 8.05 -21.46
C LYS A 39 -10.12 6.89 -21.76
N SER A 40 -10.20 6.30 -22.96
CA SER A 40 -9.31 5.20 -23.37
C SER A 40 -7.82 5.62 -23.38
N SER A 41 -7.49 6.85 -23.76
CA SER A 41 -6.12 7.35 -23.71
C SER A 41 -5.61 7.51 -22.27
N ALA A 42 -6.43 8.06 -21.38
CA ALA A 42 -6.09 8.23 -19.97
C ALA A 42 -5.87 6.88 -19.28
N GLU A 43 -6.72 5.88 -19.55
CA GLU A 43 -6.55 4.51 -19.04
C GLU A 43 -5.24 3.86 -19.51
N LYS A 44 -4.86 4.10 -20.78
CA LYS A 44 -3.58 3.61 -21.31
C LYS A 44 -2.38 4.25 -20.61
N GLU A 45 -2.42 5.56 -20.37
CA GLU A 45 -1.35 6.27 -19.66
C GLU A 45 -1.26 5.80 -18.20
N LEU A 46 -2.39 5.59 -17.54
CA LEU A 46 -2.43 5.09 -16.16
C LEU A 46 -1.78 3.70 -16.08
N LYS A 47 -2.10 2.78 -17.00
CA LYS A 47 -1.45 1.46 -17.06
C LYS A 47 0.05 1.51 -17.30
N LYS A 48 0.56 2.52 -18.02
CA LYS A 48 2.00 2.74 -18.12
C LYS A 48 2.59 3.15 -16.77
N GLY A 49 1.93 4.06 -16.04
CA GLY A 49 2.31 4.46 -14.69
C GLY A 49 2.39 3.26 -13.74
N THR A 50 1.37 2.41 -13.73
CA THR A 50 1.33 1.15 -12.97
C THR A 50 2.54 0.28 -13.26
N ARG A 51 2.90 0.12 -14.54
CA ARG A 51 4.07 -0.67 -14.92
C ARG A 51 5.36 -0.10 -14.35
N VAL A 52 5.53 1.22 -14.39
CA VAL A 52 6.71 1.89 -13.82
C VAL A 52 6.75 1.70 -12.31
N GLN A 53 5.61 1.90 -11.62
CA GLN A 53 5.53 1.72 -10.18
C GLN A 53 5.91 0.30 -9.75
N ARG A 54 5.43 -0.73 -10.48
CA ARG A 54 5.79 -2.14 -10.19
C ARG A 54 7.29 -2.41 -10.28
N LEU A 55 8.05 -1.66 -11.08
CA LEU A 55 9.51 -1.79 -11.16
C LEU A 55 10.22 -1.16 -9.97
N MET A 56 9.54 -0.34 -9.18
CA MET A 56 10.09 0.28 -7.97
C MET A 56 10.04 -0.66 -6.76
N PHE A 57 9.18 -1.69 -6.80
CA PHE A 57 9.14 -2.69 -5.75
C PHE A 57 10.35 -3.63 -5.88
N PRO A 58 11.14 -3.82 -4.83
CA PRO A 58 12.24 -4.77 -4.86
C PRO A 58 11.71 -6.19 -4.97
N LYS A 59 12.45 -7.05 -5.64
CA LYS A 59 12.16 -8.48 -5.66
C LYS A 59 12.54 -9.08 -4.29
N ASN A 60 11.79 -10.07 -3.83
CA ASN A 60 12.13 -10.85 -2.64
C ASN A 60 13.59 -11.32 -2.72
N ASN A 61 14.29 -11.27 -1.59
CA ASN A 61 15.69 -11.66 -1.59
C ASN A 61 15.85 -13.18 -1.71
N GLU A 62 16.95 -13.62 -2.34
CA GLU A 62 17.23 -15.04 -2.60
C GLU A 62 17.40 -15.85 -1.30
N GLU A 63 17.73 -15.21 -0.19
CA GLU A 63 17.92 -15.83 1.13
C GLU A 63 16.60 -16.10 1.89
N ASN A 64 15.44 -15.72 1.35
CA ASN A 64 14.12 -15.81 2.00
C ASN A 64 14.06 -15.22 3.43
N ILE A 65 14.97 -14.30 3.75
CA ILE A 65 14.98 -13.63 5.05
C ILE A 65 13.88 -12.57 5.10
N LEU A 66 13.69 -11.83 4.01
CA LEU A 66 12.65 -10.82 3.86
C LEU A 66 11.77 -11.18 2.68
N LEU A 67 10.49 -11.34 2.94
CA LEU A 67 9.46 -11.61 1.95
C LEU A 67 8.37 -10.56 2.05
N ALA A 68 7.92 -10.05 0.91
CA ALA A 68 6.85 -9.07 0.86
C ALA A 68 5.93 -9.32 -0.32
N LYS A 69 4.68 -8.93 -0.17
CA LYS A 69 3.66 -8.97 -1.22
C LYS A 69 2.81 -7.72 -1.15
N ASN A 70 2.53 -7.15 -2.32
CA ASN A 70 1.62 -6.02 -2.52
C ASN A 70 0.63 -6.36 -3.61
N VAL A 71 -0.65 -6.07 -3.38
CA VAL A 71 -1.74 -6.16 -4.36
C VAL A 71 -2.49 -4.84 -4.34
N PRO A 72 -2.35 -4.01 -5.38
CA PRO A 72 -3.00 -2.72 -5.44
C PRO A 72 -4.51 -2.85 -5.70
N SER A 73 -5.29 -1.98 -5.08
CA SER A 73 -6.75 -1.85 -5.27
C SER A 73 -7.10 -1.11 -6.55
N LEU A 74 -6.25 -0.17 -6.95
CA LEU A 74 -6.33 0.63 -8.17
C LEU A 74 -5.11 0.37 -9.07
N ASP A 75 -5.09 1.05 -10.23
CA ASP A 75 -3.94 0.96 -11.13
C ASP A 75 -2.63 1.42 -10.48
N VAL A 76 -2.67 2.41 -9.58
CA VAL A 76 -1.51 2.96 -8.86
C VAL A 76 -1.77 2.90 -7.36
N SER A 77 -0.84 2.30 -6.61
CA SER A 77 -0.91 2.07 -5.16
C SER A 77 -0.31 3.24 -4.36
N GLY A 78 -0.93 3.56 -3.20
CA GLY A 78 -0.34 4.36 -2.15
C GLY A 78 0.59 3.55 -1.26
N ASP A 79 0.25 2.26 -1.08
CA ASP A 79 1.05 1.30 -0.35
C ASP A 79 2.39 1.01 -1.03
N PHE A 80 3.41 0.82 -0.23
CA PHE A 80 4.72 0.38 -0.71
C PHE A 80 5.48 -0.42 0.34
N TYR A 81 6.43 -1.20 -0.15
CA TYR A 81 7.53 -1.71 0.65
C TYR A 81 8.85 -1.50 -0.11
N ASN A 82 9.91 -1.36 0.63
CA ASN A 82 11.26 -1.33 0.05
C ASN A 82 12.26 -1.98 1.00
N PHE A 83 13.33 -2.52 0.47
CA PHE A 83 14.45 -3.00 1.27
C PHE A 83 15.78 -2.90 0.53
N LYS A 84 16.86 -2.76 1.29
CA LYS A 84 18.22 -2.68 0.78
C LYS A 84 19.20 -3.41 1.69
N ASN A 85 20.05 -4.23 1.10
CA ASN A 85 21.13 -4.92 1.81
C ASN A 85 22.40 -4.03 1.83
N ILE A 86 22.91 -3.72 3.02
CA ILE A 86 24.15 -3.00 3.22
C ILE A 86 25.04 -3.86 4.14
N GLY A 87 25.95 -4.63 3.57
CA GLY A 87 26.75 -5.61 4.32
C GLY A 87 25.86 -6.64 5.02
N ASP A 88 26.00 -6.75 6.33
CA ASP A 88 25.23 -7.70 7.15
C ASP A 88 23.84 -7.16 7.57
N LYS A 89 23.50 -5.95 7.15
CA LYS A 89 22.24 -5.30 7.53
C LYS A 89 21.26 -5.25 6.37
N ILE A 90 19.98 -5.48 6.69
CA ILE A 90 18.84 -5.27 5.80
C ILE A 90 18.06 -4.06 6.33
N TYR A 91 18.10 -2.96 5.60
CA TYR A 91 17.21 -1.82 5.82
C TYR A 91 15.92 -2.08 5.06
N PHE A 92 14.79 -1.86 5.69
CA PHE A 92 13.50 -2.06 5.04
C PHE A 92 12.43 -1.13 5.58
N THR A 93 11.41 -0.92 4.79
CA THR A 93 10.23 -0.14 5.14
C THR A 93 9.00 -0.73 4.48
N LEU A 94 7.86 -0.60 5.14
CA LEU A 94 6.53 -0.74 4.59
C LEU A 94 5.73 0.46 5.05
N GLY A 95 4.96 1.06 4.16
CA GLY A 95 4.15 2.22 4.48
C GLY A 95 2.99 2.40 3.52
N ASP A 96 2.08 3.27 3.92
CA ASP A 96 0.93 3.71 3.16
C ASP A 96 0.85 5.24 3.11
N VAL A 97 0.64 5.77 1.92
CA VAL A 97 0.45 7.20 1.69
C VAL A 97 -1.04 7.52 1.67
N SER A 98 -1.46 8.47 2.51
CA SER A 98 -2.86 8.87 2.63
C SER A 98 -3.53 9.16 1.28
N GLY A 99 -4.70 8.53 1.04
CA GLY A 99 -5.47 8.62 -0.21
C GLY A 99 -5.01 7.60 -1.25
N LYS A 100 -5.58 7.64 -2.44
CA LYS A 100 -5.42 6.59 -3.46
C LYS A 100 -5.12 7.18 -4.84
N GLY A 101 -4.56 6.35 -5.73
CA GLY A 101 -4.33 6.69 -7.12
C GLY A 101 -3.03 7.45 -7.36
N VAL A 102 -3.02 8.27 -8.41
CA VAL A 102 -1.77 8.86 -8.96
C VAL A 102 -1.05 9.76 -7.97
N ASP A 103 -1.77 10.58 -7.21
CA ASP A 103 -1.17 11.52 -6.25
C ASP A 103 -0.49 10.78 -5.08
N ALA A 104 -1.13 9.75 -4.52
CA ALA A 104 -0.52 8.89 -3.51
C ALA A 104 0.70 8.14 -4.08
N GLY A 105 0.58 7.58 -5.29
CA GLY A 105 1.68 6.89 -5.95
C GLY A 105 2.90 7.77 -6.26
N LEU A 106 2.71 9.06 -6.56
CA LEU A 106 3.82 10.00 -6.73
C LEU A 106 4.55 10.30 -5.43
N ILE A 107 3.82 10.44 -4.31
CA ILE A 107 4.43 10.60 -2.98
C ILE A 107 5.17 9.31 -2.58
N MET A 108 4.56 8.14 -2.80
CA MET A 108 5.19 6.83 -2.60
C MET A 108 6.53 6.74 -3.34
N ALA A 109 6.54 7.06 -4.63
CA ALA A 109 7.76 7.03 -5.45
C ALA A 109 8.86 7.96 -4.88
N ARG A 110 8.48 9.15 -4.41
CA ARG A 110 9.39 10.09 -3.75
C ARG A 110 9.98 9.52 -2.46
N VAL A 111 9.14 8.95 -1.60
CA VAL A 111 9.56 8.38 -0.31
C VAL A 111 10.48 7.17 -0.53
N THR A 112 10.12 6.27 -1.42
CA THR A 112 10.91 5.08 -1.76
C THR A 112 12.32 5.45 -2.25
N SER A 113 12.40 6.41 -3.19
CA SER A 113 13.68 6.88 -3.71
C SER A 113 14.53 7.58 -2.64
N LEU A 114 13.89 8.39 -1.80
CA LEU A 114 14.60 9.07 -0.69
C LEU A 114 15.12 8.06 0.33
N PHE A 115 14.31 7.06 0.69
CA PHE A 115 14.73 5.97 1.57
C PHE A 115 15.98 5.26 1.03
N GLU A 116 15.99 4.88 -0.24
CA GLU A 116 17.14 4.21 -0.87
C GLU A 116 18.42 5.05 -0.80
N ILE A 117 18.32 6.34 -1.14
CA ILE A 117 19.47 7.27 -1.11
C ILE A 117 20.03 7.38 0.32
N LEU A 118 19.14 7.59 1.31
CA LEU A 118 19.57 7.76 2.70
C LEU A 118 20.20 6.48 3.28
N VAL A 119 19.71 5.31 2.87
CA VAL A 119 20.32 4.02 3.24
C VAL A 119 21.71 3.87 2.59
N GLU A 120 21.88 4.24 1.32
CA GLU A 120 23.17 4.22 0.64
C GLU A 120 24.18 5.19 1.28
N GLU A 121 23.71 6.35 1.73
CA GLU A 121 24.51 7.31 2.50
C GLU A 121 24.81 6.84 3.93
N LYS A 122 24.36 5.63 4.32
CA LYS A 122 24.55 5.04 5.65
C LYS A 122 24.01 5.90 6.78
N LYS A 123 22.90 6.61 6.53
CA LYS A 123 22.19 7.33 7.58
C LYS A 123 21.65 6.38 8.63
N SER A 124 21.61 6.82 9.88
CA SER A 124 20.93 6.08 10.94
C SER A 124 19.41 6.03 10.68
N LEU A 125 18.72 5.06 11.26
CA LEU A 125 17.27 4.93 11.13
C LEU A 125 16.53 6.19 11.58
N ILE A 126 17.02 6.83 12.62
CA ILE A 126 16.50 8.10 13.15
C ILE A 126 16.65 9.23 12.14
N GLU A 127 17.81 9.37 11.51
CA GLU A 127 18.03 10.37 10.46
C GLU A 127 17.13 10.11 9.25
N ILE A 128 16.97 8.84 8.84
CA ILE A 128 16.11 8.45 7.73
C ILE A 128 14.67 8.92 7.99
N VAL A 129 14.10 8.56 9.14
CA VAL A 129 12.73 8.94 9.52
C VAL A 129 12.56 10.45 9.61
N SER A 130 13.52 11.14 10.24
CA SER A 130 13.46 12.60 10.37
C SER A 130 13.50 13.30 9.01
N LEU A 131 14.44 12.91 8.13
CA LEU A 131 14.59 13.51 6.80
C LEU A 131 13.39 13.23 5.88
N ILE A 132 12.80 12.04 5.96
CA ILE A 132 11.57 11.72 5.23
C ILE A 132 10.40 12.57 5.75
N ASN A 133 10.26 12.70 7.07
CA ASN A 133 9.23 13.56 7.66
C ASN A 133 9.35 15.01 7.19
N ASP A 134 10.55 15.60 7.31
CA ASP A 134 10.78 16.98 6.90
C ASP A 134 10.54 17.20 5.41
N ASN A 135 10.91 16.22 4.60
CA ASN A 135 10.69 16.24 3.16
C ASN A 135 9.19 16.26 2.80
N LEU A 136 8.38 15.42 3.47
CA LEU A 136 6.94 15.36 3.28
C LEU A 136 6.25 16.60 3.83
N TYR A 137 6.59 17.03 5.05
CA TYR A 137 6.02 18.20 5.68
C TYR A 137 6.25 19.48 4.86
N ASN A 138 7.46 19.67 4.36
CA ASN A 138 7.82 20.83 3.54
C ASN A 138 7.20 20.81 2.13
N LEU A 139 6.78 19.65 1.64
CA LEU A 139 6.10 19.53 0.34
C LEU A 139 4.71 20.19 0.35
N ARG A 140 4.07 20.29 1.52
CA ARG A 140 2.73 20.89 1.70
C ARG A 140 1.66 20.33 0.76
N SER A 141 1.77 19.07 0.42
CA SER A 141 0.82 18.39 -0.47
C SER A 141 -0.53 18.07 0.20
N GLY A 142 -0.61 18.20 1.54
CA GLY A 142 -1.72 17.69 2.34
C GLY A 142 -1.73 16.17 2.50
N LYS A 143 -0.73 15.48 1.97
CA LYS A 143 -0.54 14.04 2.12
C LYS A 143 0.41 13.72 3.28
N PHE A 144 0.13 12.63 3.95
CA PHE A 144 0.98 12.07 5.01
C PHE A 144 1.27 10.60 4.73
N LEU A 145 2.20 10.05 5.46
CA LEU A 145 2.65 8.67 5.34
C LEU A 145 2.55 7.97 6.69
N THR A 146 1.86 6.85 6.74
CA THR A 146 2.05 5.88 7.81
C THR A 146 3.11 4.86 7.38
N GLY A 147 3.96 4.42 8.30
CA GLY A 147 4.97 3.43 7.90
C GLY A 147 5.84 2.93 9.04
N ILE A 148 6.44 1.78 8.80
CA ILE A 148 7.47 1.20 9.65
C ILE A 148 8.79 1.26 8.90
N PHE A 149 9.79 1.84 9.56
CA PHE A 149 11.17 1.93 9.08
C PHE A 149 12.04 1.07 9.99
N ALA A 150 12.84 0.20 9.41
CA ALA A 150 13.54 -0.83 10.18
C ALA A 150 14.93 -1.16 9.63
N VAL A 151 15.79 -1.67 10.51
CA VAL A 151 17.08 -2.27 10.16
C VAL A 151 17.26 -3.58 10.92
N TYR A 152 17.49 -4.63 10.19
CA TYR A 152 17.78 -5.96 10.72
C TYR A 152 19.24 -6.31 10.50
N ASP A 153 19.92 -6.69 11.58
CA ASP A 153 21.29 -7.18 11.54
C ASP A 153 21.30 -8.70 11.47
N LYS A 154 21.76 -9.26 10.34
CA LYS A 154 21.77 -10.71 10.07
C LYS A 154 22.67 -11.50 11.02
N LYS A 155 23.74 -10.88 11.54
CA LYS A 155 24.68 -11.56 12.46
C LYS A 155 24.16 -11.62 13.87
N SER A 156 23.75 -10.48 14.41
CA SER A 156 23.25 -10.40 15.79
C SER A 156 21.79 -10.84 15.92
N LYS A 157 21.06 -10.97 14.80
CA LYS A 157 19.61 -11.21 14.75
C LYS A 157 18.80 -10.14 15.46
N ASN A 158 19.34 -8.93 15.58
CA ASN A 158 18.64 -7.81 16.19
C ASN A 158 17.91 -6.97 15.12
N LEU A 159 16.70 -6.58 15.45
CA LEU A 159 15.87 -5.64 14.70
C LEU A 159 15.74 -4.34 15.47
N GLU A 160 16.02 -3.24 14.82
CA GLU A 160 15.67 -1.89 15.28
C GLU A 160 14.61 -1.33 14.33
N PHE A 161 13.55 -0.71 14.88
CA PHE A 161 12.50 -0.11 14.04
C PHE A 161 11.78 1.04 14.71
N ILE A 162 11.21 1.92 13.90
CA ILE A 162 10.34 3.02 14.26
C ILE A 162 9.01 2.81 13.54
N ASN A 163 7.90 2.79 14.29
CA ASN A 163 6.55 2.82 13.75
C ASN A 163 6.05 4.26 13.76
N ALA A 164 5.75 4.80 12.60
CA ALA A 164 5.27 6.16 12.39
C ALA A 164 3.79 6.16 11.98
N GLY A 165 2.89 6.07 12.95
CA GLY A 165 1.45 6.10 12.74
C GLY A 165 0.87 4.91 11.97
N HIS A 166 1.64 3.84 11.78
CA HIS A 166 1.21 2.67 11.01
C HIS A 166 0.50 1.64 11.90
N SER A 167 -0.19 0.68 11.27
CA SER A 167 -0.79 -0.45 11.93
C SER A 167 0.19 -1.18 12.85
N GLU A 168 -0.32 -1.93 13.82
CA GLU A 168 0.52 -2.69 14.73
C GLU A 168 1.34 -3.74 13.98
N SER A 169 2.61 -3.87 14.35
CA SER A 169 3.43 -4.98 13.87
C SER A 169 3.25 -6.21 14.77
N ILE A 170 3.37 -7.39 14.17
CA ILE A 170 3.14 -8.67 14.84
C ILE A 170 4.45 -9.45 14.95
N ILE A 171 4.74 -9.97 16.14
CA ILE A 171 5.88 -10.85 16.37
C ILE A 171 5.36 -12.26 16.65
N SER A 172 5.88 -13.23 15.89
CA SER A 172 5.61 -14.65 16.08
C SER A 172 6.86 -15.38 16.54
N GLU A 173 6.76 -16.11 17.65
CA GLU A 173 7.80 -16.98 18.18
C GLU A 173 7.25 -18.40 18.31
N ASN A 174 7.99 -19.42 17.82
CA ASN A 174 7.56 -20.81 17.87
C ASN A 174 6.13 -21.05 17.34
N LYS A 175 5.79 -20.38 16.23
CA LYS A 175 4.45 -20.43 15.60
C LYS A 175 3.31 -19.88 16.47
N LYS A 176 3.61 -19.05 17.45
CA LYS A 176 2.63 -18.34 18.28
C LYS A 176 2.89 -16.84 18.20
N ILE A 177 1.83 -16.07 18.13
CA ILE A 177 1.92 -14.61 18.24
C ILE A 177 2.24 -14.27 19.69
N THR A 178 3.31 -13.51 19.91
CA THR A 178 3.83 -13.21 21.24
C THR A 178 3.75 -11.75 21.61
N GLU A 179 3.72 -10.85 20.61
CA GLU A 179 3.80 -9.41 20.87
C GLU A 179 3.19 -8.61 19.72
N HIS A 180 2.56 -7.50 20.08
CA HIS A 180 2.07 -6.46 19.18
C HIS A 180 2.79 -5.15 19.51
N VAL A 181 3.25 -4.42 18.52
CA VAL A 181 3.96 -3.16 18.74
C VAL A 181 3.27 -2.03 18.01
N SER A 182 2.59 -1.19 18.80
CA SER A 182 1.86 -0.03 18.32
C SER A 182 2.80 1.15 18.00
N SER A 183 2.28 2.11 17.25
CA SER A 183 2.98 3.35 16.94
C SER A 183 3.16 4.24 18.17
N LYS A 184 4.29 4.95 18.22
CA LYS A 184 4.62 5.94 19.27
C LYS A 184 4.76 7.35 18.72
N ILE A 185 4.72 7.54 17.40
CA ILE A 185 4.78 8.85 16.76
C ILE A 185 3.67 8.95 15.69
N PRO A 186 3.20 10.17 15.40
CA PRO A 186 2.20 10.38 14.37
C PRO A 186 2.72 9.99 12.98
N PRO A 187 1.84 9.86 11.98
CA PRO A 187 2.22 9.72 10.58
C PRO A 187 3.21 10.81 10.14
N LEU A 188 4.13 10.46 9.24
CA LEU A 188 5.13 11.40 8.72
C LEU A 188 4.50 12.40 7.76
N GLY A 189 4.98 13.64 7.82
CA GLY A 189 4.50 14.75 6.98
C GLY A 189 3.33 15.54 7.56
N VAL A 190 2.75 15.10 8.70
CA VAL A 190 1.65 15.82 9.37
C VAL A 190 2.18 17.05 10.10
N GLN A 191 3.29 16.90 10.81
CA GLN A 191 3.92 17.95 11.64
C GLN A 191 5.42 17.74 11.77
N PRO A 192 6.18 18.76 12.15
CA PRO A 192 7.58 18.59 12.51
C PRO A 192 7.73 17.60 13.66
N ILE A 193 8.72 16.72 13.60
CA ILE A 193 9.03 15.80 14.69
C ILE A 193 9.87 16.56 15.74
N ASN A 194 9.25 16.89 16.86
CA ASN A 194 9.89 17.56 17.99
C ASN A 194 10.22 16.60 19.15
N LEU A 195 10.22 15.30 18.89
CA LEU A 195 10.48 14.25 19.86
C LEU A 195 11.90 13.72 19.69
N ASP A 196 12.51 13.28 20.79
CA ASP A 196 13.72 12.47 20.71
C ASP A 196 13.36 11.08 20.14
N LEU A 197 13.67 10.87 18.86
CA LEU A 197 13.39 9.60 18.17
C LEU A 197 14.13 8.41 18.79
N ASN A 198 15.17 8.63 19.64
CA ASN A 198 15.79 7.55 20.40
C ASN A 198 14.81 6.92 21.39
N SER A 199 13.88 7.71 21.96
CA SER A 199 12.89 7.23 22.93
C SER A 199 11.81 6.35 22.30
N VAL A 200 11.61 6.43 20.99
CA VAL A 200 10.60 5.67 20.24
C VAL A 200 11.19 4.55 19.37
N LEU A 201 12.51 4.46 19.32
CA LEU A 201 13.22 3.39 18.66
C LEU A 201 12.98 2.07 19.40
N ASN A 202 12.32 1.12 18.74
CA ASN A 202 12.14 -0.22 19.27
C ASN A 202 13.33 -1.08 18.90
N LYS A 203 13.78 -1.93 19.86
CA LYS A 203 14.88 -2.87 19.68
C LYS A 203 14.47 -4.25 20.19
N ILE A 204 14.48 -5.22 19.30
CA ILE A 204 14.09 -6.60 19.63
C ILE A 204 15.07 -7.60 19.04
N SER A 205 15.22 -8.76 19.67
CA SER A 205 15.92 -9.89 19.05
C SER A 205 14.91 -10.71 18.26
N LEU A 206 15.21 -10.96 16.97
CA LEU A 206 14.44 -11.85 16.11
C LEU A 206 14.97 -13.29 16.08
N LYS A 207 15.89 -13.65 16.99
CA LYS A 207 16.34 -15.02 17.06
C LYS A 207 15.13 -15.95 17.26
N ASP A 208 14.93 -16.88 16.32
CA ASP A 208 13.80 -17.83 16.27
C ASP A 208 12.40 -17.19 16.14
N LYS A 209 12.36 -15.92 15.76
CA LYS A 209 11.11 -15.14 15.59
C LYS A 209 10.90 -14.71 14.15
N ILE A 210 9.66 -14.36 13.84
CA ILE A 210 9.26 -13.70 12.60
C ILE A 210 8.56 -12.39 12.97
N PHE A 211 8.92 -11.32 12.27
CA PHE A 211 8.29 -10.02 12.41
C PHE A 211 7.46 -9.74 11.17
N TYR A 212 6.18 -9.44 11.35
CA TYR A 212 5.23 -9.11 10.29
C TYR A 212 4.79 -7.66 10.38
N ILE A 213 4.69 -7.02 9.22
CA ILE A 213 4.11 -5.70 9.04
C ILE A 213 3.06 -5.81 7.93
N TYR A 214 1.94 -5.12 8.08
CA TYR A 214 0.86 -5.12 7.09
C TYR A 214 0.17 -3.76 7.02
N SER A 215 -0.36 -3.39 5.84
CA SER A 215 -1.16 -2.18 5.68
C SER A 215 -2.58 -2.38 6.18
N ASP A 216 -3.26 -1.27 6.45
CA ASP A 216 -4.64 -1.25 6.94
C ASP A 216 -5.62 -1.92 5.98
N GLY A 217 -5.36 -1.89 4.67
CA GLY A 217 -6.17 -2.62 3.71
C GLY A 217 -6.35 -4.10 4.02
N LEU A 218 -5.38 -4.77 4.70
CA LEU A 218 -5.57 -6.13 5.17
C LEU A 218 -6.54 -6.20 6.35
N SER A 219 -6.35 -5.37 7.38
CA SER A 219 -7.19 -5.39 8.59
C SER A 219 -8.60 -4.84 8.35
N GLU A 220 -8.76 -3.88 7.43
CA GLU A 220 -10.05 -3.32 7.01
C GLU A 220 -10.77 -4.17 5.95
N SER A 221 -10.10 -5.21 5.45
CA SER A 221 -10.74 -6.21 4.59
C SER A 221 -11.88 -6.89 5.34
N LYS A 222 -12.93 -7.30 4.61
CA LYS A 222 -14.12 -7.88 5.23
C LYS A 222 -14.11 -9.39 5.15
N ASP A 223 -14.57 -10.03 6.23
CA ASP A 223 -14.81 -11.46 6.30
C ASP A 223 -16.10 -11.86 5.52
N PHE A 224 -16.49 -13.14 5.58
CA PHE A 224 -17.70 -13.65 4.93
C PHE A 224 -19.01 -13.06 5.50
N GLU A 225 -18.99 -12.56 6.72
CA GLU A 225 -20.14 -11.96 7.41
C GLU A 225 -20.25 -10.45 7.16
N GLY A 226 -19.19 -9.85 6.58
CA GLY A 226 -19.12 -8.42 6.27
C GLY A 226 -18.48 -7.58 7.37
N ASN A 227 -17.92 -8.19 8.41
CA ASN A 227 -17.16 -7.52 9.46
C ASN A 227 -15.71 -7.28 8.99
N GLU A 228 -15.08 -6.24 9.51
CA GLU A 228 -13.64 -6.05 9.30
C GLU A 228 -12.85 -7.17 9.98
N ILE A 229 -11.77 -7.61 9.31
CA ILE A 229 -10.91 -8.68 9.80
C ILE A 229 -10.18 -8.25 11.07
N GLU A 230 -9.82 -6.96 11.14
CA GLU A 230 -9.06 -6.34 12.22
C GLU A 230 -7.70 -7.05 12.47
N ALA A 231 -6.97 -6.65 13.51
CA ALA A 231 -5.67 -7.24 13.85
C ALA A 231 -5.81 -8.71 14.28
N GLU A 232 -6.86 -9.04 15.02
CA GLU A 232 -7.17 -10.39 15.49
C GLU A 232 -7.37 -11.36 14.33
N GLY A 233 -8.08 -10.96 13.29
CA GLY A 233 -8.28 -11.81 12.12
C GLY A 233 -6.99 -12.02 11.31
N ILE A 234 -6.09 -11.02 11.25
CA ILE A 234 -4.76 -11.20 10.66
C ILE A 234 -3.97 -12.24 11.47
N ILE A 235 -4.06 -12.20 12.80
CA ILE A 235 -3.43 -13.20 13.67
C ILE A 235 -4.00 -14.59 13.40
N ASP A 236 -5.30 -14.71 13.24
CA ASP A 236 -5.95 -15.98 12.94
C ASP A 236 -5.53 -16.55 11.59
N LEU A 237 -5.41 -15.69 10.57
CA LEU A 237 -4.89 -16.06 9.25
C LEU A 237 -3.42 -16.53 9.33
N LEU A 238 -2.58 -15.84 10.11
CA LEU A 238 -1.19 -16.23 10.35
C LEU A 238 -1.12 -17.57 11.08
N ASN A 239 -1.93 -17.77 12.13
CA ASN A 239 -1.99 -19.01 12.90
C ASN A 239 -2.49 -20.20 12.08
N LYS A 240 -3.49 -20.02 11.25
CA LYS A 240 -4.03 -21.02 10.34
C LYS A 240 -2.97 -21.53 9.37
N ASN A 241 -2.10 -20.64 8.92
CA ASN A 241 -1.07 -20.91 7.93
C ASN A 241 0.32 -21.18 8.54
N LYS A 242 0.45 -21.29 9.87
CA LYS A 242 1.72 -21.37 10.62
C LYS A 242 2.63 -22.55 10.28
N ASP A 243 2.08 -23.61 9.66
CA ASP A 243 2.82 -24.82 9.30
C ASP A 243 3.42 -24.78 7.90
N HIS A 244 3.04 -23.77 7.10
CA HIS A 244 3.62 -23.49 5.79
C HIS A 244 4.92 -22.66 5.94
N ASP A 245 5.74 -22.65 4.88
CA ASP A 245 6.81 -21.67 4.73
C ASP A 245 6.22 -20.26 4.59
N ILE A 246 7.03 -19.22 4.86
CA ILE A 246 6.54 -17.84 4.90
C ILE A 246 5.97 -17.40 3.54
N ALA A 247 6.58 -17.80 2.42
CA ALA A 247 6.09 -17.42 1.10
C ALA A 247 4.68 -17.99 0.85
N THR A 248 4.47 -19.26 1.13
CA THR A 248 3.17 -19.92 1.06
C THR A 248 2.17 -19.33 2.05
N GLN A 249 2.61 -19.00 3.28
CA GLN A 249 1.79 -18.36 4.29
C GLN A 249 1.25 -17.02 3.80
N LEU A 250 2.11 -16.14 3.28
CA LEU A 250 1.69 -14.85 2.73
C LEU A 250 0.76 -15.02 1.53
N GLU A 251 1.02 -15.97 0.63
CA GLU A 251 0.15 -16.26 -0.52
C GLU A 251 -1.24 -16.68 -0.08
N ASN A 252 -1.35 -17.61 0.86
CA ASN A 252 -2.63 -18.09 1.37
C ASN A 252 -3.46 -16.98 2.02
N ILE A 253 -2.84 -16.07 2.77
CA ILE A 253 -3.51 -14.92 3.37
C ILE A 253 -4.18 -14.07 2.28
N PHE A 254 -3.46 -13.75 1.21
CA PHE A 254 -4.04 -12.98 0.10
C PHE A 254 -5.16 -13.72 -0.61
N ILE A 255 -5.04 -15.03 -0.81
CA ILE A 255 -6.09 -15.86 -1.41
C ILE A 255 -7.35 -15.82 -0.55
N GLU A 256 -7.23 -15.98 0.77
CA GLU A 256 -8.37 -15.96 1.70
C GLU A 256 -9.05 -14.58 1.71
N ILE A 257 -8.31 -13.50 1.84
CA ILE A 257 -8.85 -12.13 1.81
C ILE A 257 -9.54 -11.84 0.46
N SER A 258 -8.92 -12.24 -0.65
CA SER A 258 -9.51 -12.06 -1.98
C SER A 258 -10.80 -12.88 -2.16
N ALA A 259 -10.86 -14.09 -1.57
CA ALA A 259 -12.06 -14.93 -1.60
C ALA A 259 -13.21 -14.30 -0.80
N PHE A 260 -12.93 -13.68 0.35
CA PHE A 260 -13.92 -12.93 1.13
C PHE A 260 -14.52 -11.78 0.31
N GLY A 261 -13.67 -10.96 -0.31
CA GLY A 261 -14.10 -9.84 -1.16
C GLY A 261 -14.93 -10.28 -2.37
N ALA A 262 -14.56 -11.40 -3.02
CA ALA A 262 -15.26 -11.92 -4.19
C ALA A 262 -16.70 -12.34 -3.86
N LEU A 263 -16.92 -13.00 -2.73
CA LEU A 263 -18.25 -13.47 -2.31
C LEU A 263 -19.20 -12.33 -1.96
N GLN A 264 -18.69 -11.23 -1.38
CA GLN A 264 -19.50 -10.05 -1.07
C GLN A 264 -19.94 -9.28 -2.32
N ASN A 265 -19.15 -9.32 -3.38
CA ASN A 265 -19.42 -8.57 -4.61
C ASN A 265 -20.24 -9.33 -5.67
N MET A 266 -20.65 -10.58 -5.41
CA MET A 266 -21.54 -11.34 -6.32
C MET A 266 -22.89 -10.64 -6.59
N SER A 267 -23.27 -9.63 -5.79
CA SER A 267 -24.49 -8.83 -5.97
C SER A 267 -24.29 -7.49 -6.67
N ASN A 268 -23.06 -7.05 -6.94
CA ASN A 268 -22.73 -5.72 -7.49
C ASN A 268 -21.67 -5.83 -8.59
N GLU A 269 -22.09 -5.80 -9.85
CA GLU A 269 -21.23 -5.99 -11.04
C GLU A 269 -20.15 -4.90 -11.28
N GLU A 270 -20.09 -3.83 -10.51
CA GLU A 270 -19.21 -2.68 -10.77
C GLU A 270 -18.17 -2.35 -9.69
N GLN A 271 -18.07 -3.10 -8.59
CA GLN A 271 -17.13 -2.78 -7.50
C GLN A 271 -15.87 -3.65 -7.54
N SER A 272 -14.71 -3.04 -7.35
CA SER A 272 -13.44 -3.74 -7.13
C SER A 272 -13.59 -4.72 -5.95
N ILE A 273 -13.09 -5.93 -6.11
CA ILE A 273 -13.06 -6.97 -5.05
C ILE A 273 -12.24 -6.48 -3.86
N ILE A 274 -11.16 -5.75 -4.14
CA ILE A 274 -10.23 -5.18 -3.15
C ILE A 274 -10.53 -3.68 -3.04
N LYS A 275 -10.89 -3.22 -1.85
CA LYS A 275 -11.26 -1.82 -1.60
C LYS A 275 -10.08 -0.92 -1.32
N ASP A 276 -9.02 -1.47 -0.72
CA ASP A 276 -7.76 -0.80 -0.45
C ASP A 276 -6.57 -1.62 -0.89
N ASP A 277 -5.40 -0.97 -0.98
CA ASP A 277 -4.16 -1.64 -1.30
C ASP A 277 -3.84 -2.66 -0.19
N LEU A 278 -3.43 -3.86 -0.57
CA LEU A 278 -3.08 -4.92 0.38
C LEU A 278 -1.57 -5.14 0.36
N THR A 279 -0.91 -4.88 1.48
CA THR A 279 0.54 -5.08 1.58
C THR A 279 0.91 -5.81 2.86
N ILE A 280 1.75 -6.83 2.76
CA ILE A 280 2.35 -7.50 3.91
C ILE A 280 3.83 -7.75 3.66
N LEU A 281 4.63 -7.61 4.71
CA LEU A 281 6.06 -7.91 4.73
C LEU A 281 6.37 -8.76 5.96
N ALA A 282 7.18 -9.80 5.76
CA ALA A 282 7.68 -10.65 6.83
C ALA A 282 9.20 -10.66 6.82
N ILE A 283 9.84 -10.53 8.00
CA ILE A 283 11.26 -10.76 8.18
C ILE A 283 11.49 -11.94 9.09
N ASN A 284 12.25 -12.91 8.60
CA ASN A 284 12.51 -14.19 9.26
C ASN A 284 13.86 -14.17 9.99
N GLY A 285 13.82 -14.16 11.30
CA GLY A 285 15.01 -14.26 12.14
C GLY A 285 15.43 -15.69 12.46
N LYS A 286 14.65 -16.71 12.05
CA LYS A 286 15.00 -18.11 12.24
C LYS A 286 16.26 -18.43 11.44
N ASN A 287 17.05 -19.36 11.95
CA ASN A 287 18.16 -19.90 11.17
C ASN A 287 17.57 -20.69 9.98
N ILE A 288 17.95 -20.28 8.78
CA ILE A 288 17.69 -21.02 7.54
C ILE A 288 18.78 -22.05 7.39
#